data_44fab2060a428359255041e86195cb39
#
_entry.id   44fab2060a428359255041e86195cb39
#
_cell.length_a   1.000
_cell.length_b   1.000
_cell.length_c   1.000
_cell.angle_alpha   90.00
_cell.angle_beta   90.00
_cell.angle_gamma   90.00
#
_symmetry.space_group_name_H-M   'P 1'
#
loop_
_entity.id
_entity.type
_entity.pdbx_description
1 polymer ?
#
loop_
_entity_poly.entity_id
_entity_poly.type
_entity_poly.pdbx_seq_one_letter_code
_entity_poly.pdbx_strand_id
1 'polypeptide(L)'
;MSRLLLSAALVIGLSLFSAQAVSAADTRPPLRVAIAGLVHGHAQGFFSHSLHRADIKIVAIAEPDRALFDQYAAQFHLDSSLYHADLDELLRTTHPQAVLVYTSTYDHRKVVELCARYSVPVMMEKPLSVSYEDAQAIARAAGSAKIQVLVNYETSWYRSNHAAYDLVRSGTIGDIRKVVVHDGHEGPNEIHVGPEFLAWLTDPKLNGAGALFDFGCYGADLMTWLMNGQRPLTVTAVTQQIKPDIYPHVDDEATIVLTYAKAQAILQASWNWPFSRKDMEVYGRTGSIITIAANDISVRLPHESQPGTRTAAPIPAPYDDSLTYLRAVLLDGAKPDALSSLETNVIVTEILDAARRSASSGRTVVLPAAP
;
A
#
# COMPACT_ATOMS: atom_id res chain seq x y z
N MET A 1 30.57 -26.27 74.53
CA MET A 1 31.65 -25.86 73.61
C MET A 1 31.29 -26.35 72.24
N SER A 2 30.63 -25.50 71.39
CA SER A 2 30.28 -25.82 70.00
C SER A 2 30.63 -24.61 69.18
N ARG A 3 31.52 -24.81 68.22
CA ARG A 3 32.00 -23.77 67.28
C ARG A 3 31.01 -23.64 66.12
N LEU A 4 30.45 -22.44 65.92
CA LEU A 4 29.76 -22.07 64.70
C LEU A 4 30.80 -21.71 63.64
N LEU A 5 30.72 -22.39 62.52
CA LEU A 5 31.40 -22.00 61.27
C LEU A 5 30.45 -21.17 60.41
N LEU A 6 30.76 -19.89 60.20
CA LEU A 6 30.10 -19.02 59.21
C LEU A 6 30.73 -19.29 57.83
N SER A 7 29.92 -19.75 56.89
CA SER A 7 30.29 -19.82 55.48
C SER A 7 29.77 -18.57 54.78
N ALA A 8 30.67 -17.70 54.31
CA ALA A 8 30.36 -16.55 53.48
C ALA A 8 30.25 -17.02 52.05
N ALA A 9 29.04 -16.92 51.47
CA ALA A 9 28.82 -17.13 50.03
C ALA A 9 29.07 -15.84 49.28
N LEU A 10 30.09 -15.83 48.43
CA LEU A 10 30.42 -14.73 47.52
C LEU A 10 29.50 -14.80 46.29
N VAL A 11 28.52 -13.91 46.20
CA VAL A 11 27.67 -13.76 45.03
C VAL A 11 28.39 -12.85 44.01
N ILE A 12 28.95 -13.45 42.97
CA ILE A 12 29.51 -12.72 41.83
C ILE A 12 28.33 -12.37 40.90
N GLY A 13 27.88 -11.12 40.96
CA GLY A 13 26.90 -10.57 40.00
C GLY A 13 27.56 -10.38 38.62
N LEU A 14 27.23 -11.23 37.65
CA LEU A 14 27.55 -10.99 36.27
C LEU A 14 26.56 -9.92 35.75
N SER A 15 27.04 -8.70 35.63
CA SER A 15 26.33 -7.62 34.88
C SER A 15 26.44 -7.92 33.40
N LEU A 16 25.38 -8.46 32.79
CA LEU A 16 25.24 -8.55 31.35
C LEU A 16 25.01 -7.13 30.80
N PHE A 17 26.07 -6.50 30.32
CA PHE A 17 25.98 -5.32 29.48
C PHE A 17 25.38 -5.78 28.16
N SER A 18 24.08 -5.52 27.96
CA SER A 18 23.46 -5.55 26.61
C SER A 18 24.07 -4.43 25.79
N ALA A 19 25.06 -4.75 24.99
CA ALA A 19 25.53 -3.83 23.94
C ALA A 19 24.36 -3.63 22.98
N GLN A 20 23.66 -2.49 23.09
CA GLN A 20 22.81 -2.02 22.02
C GLN A 20 23.72 -1.81 20.82
N ALA A 21 23.53 -2.62 19.79
CA ALA A 21 24.15 -2.41 18.48
C ALA A 21 23.69 -1.04 17.98
N VAL A 22 24.53 -0.03 18.11
CA VAL A 22 24.36 1.23 17.42
C VAL A 22 24.43 0.87 15.93
N SER A 23 23.30 0.94 15.25
CA SER A 23 23.25 0.78 13.79
C SER A 23 24.26 1.77 13.22
N ALA A 24 25.28 1.26 12.54
CA ALA A 24 26.23 2.10 11.83
C ALA A 24 25.42 2.95 10.85
N ALA A 25 25.59 4.27 10.90
CA ALA A 25 24.95 5.17 9.97
C ALA A 25 25.29 4.70 8.55
N ASP A 26 24.27 4.54 7.70
CA ASP A 26 24.47 4.15 6.31
C ASP A 26 25.32 5.22 5.61
N THR A 27 26.56 4.89 5.30
CA THR A 27 27.53 5.81 4.69
C THR A 27 27.38 5.93 3.17
N ARG A 28 26.45 5.15 2.57
CA ARG A 28 26.20 5.18 1.13
C ARG A 28 25.52 6.51 0.73
N PRO A 29 25.72 6.96 -0.51
CA PRO A 29 25.04 8.14 -1.01
C PRO A 29 23.52 7.93 -1.00
N PRO A 30 22.72 9.02 -0.85
CA PRO A 30 21.28 8.94 -0.91
C PRO A 30 20.79 8.40 -2.26
N LEU A 31 19.70 7.64 -2.25
CA LEU A 31 19.02 7.19 -3.47
C LEU A 31 18.49 8.43 -4.21
N ARG A 32 18.89 8.58 -5.48
CA ARG A 32 18.46 9.69 -6.33
C ARG A 32 17.13 9.36 -6.96
N VAL A 33 16.08 10.07 -6.54
CA VAL A 33 14.72 9.87 -7.04
C VAL A 33 14.24 11.06 -7.84
N ALA A 34 13.49 10.79 -8.90
CA ALA A 34 12.66 11.80 -9.54
C ALA A 34 11.20 11.62 -9.13
N ILE A 35 10.41 12.67 -9.26
CA ILE A 35 8.98 12.65 -9.00
C ILE A 35 8.25 12.85 -10.33
N ALA A 36 7.23 12.02 -10.59
CA ALA A 36 6.34 12.14 -11.74
C ALA A 36 4.93 12.51 -11.27
N GLY A 37 4.51 13.73 -11.58
CA GLY A 37 3.22 14.31 -11.20
C GLY A 37 3.16 14.81 -9.77
N LEU A 38 2.27 15.75 -9.52
CA LEU A 38 1.98 16.35 -8.21
C LEU A 38 0.47 16.38 -7.89
N VAL A 39 -0.36 15.82 -8.79
CA VAL A 39 -1.82 15.87 -8.66
C VAL A 39 -2.39 14.90 -7.63
N HIS A 40 -1.63 13.91 -7.17
CA HIS A 40 -2.07 12.99 -6.13
C HIS A 40 -1.84 13.59 -4.74
N GLY A 41 -2.87 13.58 -3.87
CA GLY A 41 -2.80 14.18 -2.54
C GLY A 41 -1.66 13.68 -1.65
N HIS A 42 -1.20 12.44 -1.86
CA HIS A 42 -0.06 11.89 -1.11
C HIS A 42 1.28 12.55 -1.45
N ALA A 43 1.39 13.26 -2.59
CA ALA A 43 2.60 14.07 -2.87
C ALA A 43 2.85 15.09 -1.76
N GLN A 44 1.79 15.77 -1.29
CA GLN A 44 1.90 16.72 -0.19
C GLN A 44 2.40 16.05 1.11
N GLY A 45 1.91 14.85 1.42
CA GLY A 45 2.39 14.04 2.55
C GLY A 45 3.86 13.67 2.41
N PHE A 46 4.28 13.25 1.21
CA PHE A 46 5.68 12.94 0.92
C PHE A 46 6.59 14.16 1.17
N PHE A 47 6.26 15.32 0.62
CA PHE A 47 7.06 16.53 0.83
C PHE A 47 7.08 16.99 2.29
N SER A 48 5.97 16.86 3.01
CA SER A 48 5.88 17.23 4.43
C SER A 48 6.75 16.36 5.34
N HIS A 49 6.90 15.07 5.04
CA HIS A 49 7.54 14.12 5.96
C HIS A 49 8.88 13.58 5.46
N SER A 50 9.14 13.63 4.15
CA SER A 50 10.28 12.91 3.55
C SER A 50 11.27 13.81 2.81
N LEU A 51 10.98 15.10 2.62
CA LEU A 51 11.84 16.03 1.88
C LEU A 51 13.28 16.12 2.42
N HIS A 52 13.44 16.02 3.74
CA HIS A 52 14.73 16.21 4.42
C HIS A 52 15.38 14.88 4.86
N ARG A 53 14.95 13.77 4.30
CA ARG A 53 15.59 12.47 4.58
C ARG A 53 17.01 12.43 4.06
N ALA A 54 17.94 11.92 4.88
CA ALA A 54 19.34 11.81 4.50
C ALA A 54 19.62 10.69 3.48
N ASP A 55 18.74 9.69 3.41
CA ASP A 55 18.87 8.51 2.55
C ASP A 55 18.22 8.65 1.17
N ILE A 56 17.45 9.72 0.93
CA ILE A 56 16.76 10.03 -0.34
C ILE A 56 17.15 11.42 -0.82
N LYS A 57 17.39 11.57 -2.13
CA LYS A 57 17.64 12.85 -2.78
C LYS A 57 16.71 13.05 -3.97
N ILE A 58 15.80 14.00 -3.89
CA ILE A 58 15.02 14.43 -5.05
C ILE A 58 15.97 15.14 -6.02
N VAL A 59 16.02 14.67 -7.27
CA VAL A 59 16.89 15.23 -8.31
C VAL A 59 16.13 15.96 -9.41
N ALA A 60 14.82 15.69 -9.57
CA ALA A 60 13.96 16.36 -10.54
C ALA A 60 12.48 16.06 -10.24
N ILE A 61 11.59 16.91 -10.74
CA ILE A 61 10.13 16.79 -10.63
C ILE A 61 9.53 17.07 -12.02
N ALA A 62 8.86 16.08 -12.60
CA ALA A 62 8.10 16.24 -13.83
C ALA A 62 6.64 16.56 -13.50
N GLU A 63 6.20 17.78 -13.80
CA GLU A 63 4.83 18.23 -13.64
C GLU A 63 4.42 19.09 -14.84
N PRO A 64 3.43 18.66 -15.67
CA PRO A 64 3.01 19.43 -16.82
C PRO A 64 2.40 20.79 -16.46
N ASP A 65 1.71 20.88 -15.32
CA ASP A 65 1.17 22.14 -14.82
C ASP A 65 2.22 22.92 -14.03
N ARG A 66 2.81 23.92 -14.66
CA ARG A 66 3.79 24.80 -14.05
C ARG A 66 3.26 25.52 -12.81
N ALA A 67 1.98 25.90 -12.80
CA ALA A 67 1.40 26.60 -11.66
C ALA A 67 1.31 25.69 -10.42
N LEU A 68 0.98 24.41 -10.62
CA LEU A 68 0.98 23.41 -9.55
C LEU A 68 2.40 23.20 -8.99
N PHE A 69 3.41 23.09 -9.86
CA PHE A 69 4.80 23.00 -9.39
C PHE A 69 5.18 24.24 -8.59
N ASP A 70 4.87 25.45 -9.07
CA ASP A 70 5.21 26.70 -8.38
C ASP A 70 4.53 26.81 -7.00
N GLN A 71 3.30 26.29 -6.86
CA GLN A 71 2.61 26.18 -5.58
C GLN A 71 3.37 25.27 -4.60
N TYR A 72 3.77 24.06 -5.04
CA TYR A 72 4.59 23.16 -4.23
C TYR A 72 5.96 23.74 -3.92
N ALA A 73 6.60 24.39 -4.89
CA ALA A 73 7.90 25.05 -4.68
C ALA A 73 7.83 26.16 -3.63
N ALA A 74 6.76 26.96 -3.65
CA ALA A 74 6.55 27.99 -2.63
C ALA A 74 6.28 27.39 -1.23
N GLN A 75 5.45 26.35 -1.16
CA GLN A 75 5.07 25.71 0.10
C GLN A 75 6.24 24.96 0.76
N PHE A 76 7.04 24.23 -0.02
CA PHE A 76 8.10 23.35 0.46
C PHE A 76 9.51 23.87 0.22
N HIS A 77 9.65 25.12 -0.25
CA HIS A 77 10.93 25.77 -0.55
C HIS A 77 11.80 24.96 -1.55
N LEU A 78 11.15 24.42 -2.60
CA LEU A 78 11.85 23.65 -3.62
C LEU A 78 12.63 24.56 -4.56
N ASP A 79 13.81 24.10 -4.99
CA ASP A 79 14.59 24.80 -6.01
C ASP A 79 13.88 24.70 -7.37
N SER A 80 13.74 25.82 -8.05
CA SER A 80 13.11 25.87 -9.38
C SER A 80 13.86 25.05 -10.45
N SER A 81 15.14 24.77 -10.23
CA SER A 81 15.93 23.89 -11.11
C SER A 81 15.49 22.43 -11.09
N LEU A 82 14.68 22.01 -10.11
CA LEU A 82 14.08 20.67 -10.07
C LEU A 82 12.94 20.50 -11.09
N TYR A 83 12.39 21.59 -11.63
CA TYR A 83 11.25 21.56 -12.53
C TYR A 83 11.58 21.01 -13.92
N HIS A 84 10.74 20.11 -14.39
CA HIS A 84 10.63 19.65 -15.77
C HIS A 84 9.15 19.58 -16.15
N ALA A 85 8.80 20.08 -17.34
CA ALA A 85 7.44 19.99 -17.84
C ALA A 85 7.11 18.60 -18.39
N ASP A 86 8.13 17.81 -18.73
CA ASP A 86 8.00 16.52 -19.41
C ASP A 86 8.89 15.46 -18.77
N LEU A 87 8.29 14.26 -18.53
CA LEU A 87 8.98 13.15 -17.89
C LEU A 87 10.05 12.53 -18.79
N ASP A 88 9.86 12.51 -20.12
CA ASP A 88 10.85 11.95 -21.06
C ASP A 88 12.13 12.79 -21.06
N GLU A 89 11.98 14.12 -21.09
CA GLU A 89 13.11 15.04 -20.95
C GLU A 89 13.81 14.84 -19.61
N LEU A 90 13.04 14.77 -18.51
CA LEU A 90 13.58 14.55 -17.17
C LEU A 90 14.43 13.28 -17.13
N LEU A 91 13.89 12.14 -17.57
CA LEU A 91 14.61 10.87 -17.53
C LEU A 91 15.88 10.90 -18.35
N ARG A 92 15.84 11.52 -19.53
CA ARG A 92 16.97 11.65 -20.44
C ARG A 92 18.10 12.53 -19.90
N THR A 93 17.77 13.56 -19.10
CA THR A 93 18.75 14.58 -18.65
C THR A 93 19.27 14.36 -17.25
N THR A 94 18.46 13.80 -16.34
CA THR A 94 18.81 13.69 -14.91
C THR A 94 19.26 12.30 -14.48
N HIS A 95 18.92 11.25 -15.24
CA HIS A 95 19.26 9.85 -14.95
C HIS A 95 18.97 9.47 -13.47
N PRO A 96 17.71 9.53 -13.00
CA PRO A 96 17.38 9.14 -11.64
C PRO A 96 17.53 7.62 -11.45
N GLN A 97 17.72 7.19 -10.21
CA GLN A 97 17.80 5.76 -9.87
C GLN A 97 16.41 5.13 -9.65
N ALA A 98 15.40 5.96 -9.40
CA ALA A 98 13.99 5.56 -9.33
C ALA A 98 13.07 6.75 -9.61
N VAL A 99 11.82 6.45 -9.98
CA VAL A 99 10.74 7.45 -10.09
C VAL A 99 9.67 7.14 -9.04
N LEU A 100 9.30 8.15 -8.25
CA LEU A 100 8.12 8.14 -7.39
C LEU A 100 6.96 8.75 -8.17
N VAL A 101 5.80 8.08 -8.22
CA VAL A 101 4.70 8.48 -9.10
C VAL A 101 3.52 8.97 -8.28
N TYR A 102 3.14 10.22 -8.53
CA TYR A 102 2.00 10.92 -7.92
C TYR A 102 1.07 11.53 -8.98
N THR A 103 0.90 10.81 -10.09
CA THR A 103 -0.05 11.17 -11.16
C THR A 103 -1.46 10.66 -10.84
N SER A 104 -2.42 10.87 -11.75
CA SER A 104 -3.67 10.12 -11.75
C SER A 104 -3.40 8.62 -11.99
N THR A 105 -4.31 7.74 -11.51
CA THR A 105 -4.20 6.29 -11.75
C THR A 105 -4.17 5.93 -13.24
N TYR A 106 -4.88 6.69 -14.06
CA TYR A 106 -4.89 6.52 -15.53
C TYR A 106 -3.51 6.69 -16.17
N ASP A 107 -2.69 7.60 -15.65
CA ASP A 107 -1.38 7.90 -16.20
C ASP A 107 -0.29 6.89 -15.79
N HIS A 108 -0.54 6.02 -14.81
CA HIS A 108 0.45 5.06 -14.29
C HIS A 108 1.06 4.19 -15.40
N ARG A 109 0.24 3.66 -16.32
CA ARG A 109 0.73 2.88 -17.46
C ARG A 109 1.72 3.66 -18.31
N LYS A 110 1.37 4.89 -18.71
CA LYS A 110 2.24 5.74 -19.52
C LYS A 110 3.57 6.03 -18.81
N VAL A 111 3.52 6.31 -17.51
CA VAL A 111 4.73 6.56 -16.72
C VAL A 111 5.62 5.33 -16.68
N VAL A 112 5.07 4.14 -16.40
CA VAL A 112 5.87 2.89 -16.35
C VAL A 112 6.45 2.53 -17.71
N GLU A 113 5.66 2.62 -18.79
CA GLU A 113 6.15 2.35 -20.15
C GLU A 113 7.29 3.31 -20.54
N LEU A 114 7.23 4.55 -20.06
CA LEU A 114 8.28 5.54 -20.28
C LEU A 114 9.53 5.21 -19.43
N CYS A 115 9.38 4.97 -18.13
CA CYS A 115 10.48 4.59 -17.25
C CYS A 115 11.17 3.30 -17.72
N ALA A 116 10.40 2.33 -18.25
CA ALA A 116 10.94 1.09 -18.82
C ALA A 116 11.89 1.34 -20.00
N ARG A 117 11.60 2.32 -20.87
CA ARG A 117 12.50 2.70 -21.98
C ARG A 117 13.87 3.19 -21.49
N TYR A 118 13.92 3.77 -20.31
CA TYR A 118 15.14 4.27 -19.67
C TYR A 118 15.72 3.29 -18.64
N SER A 119 15.12 2.11 -18.45
CA SER A 119 15.48 1.13 -17.43
C SER A 119 15.47 1.69 -16.01
N VAL A 120 14.53 2.59 -15.70
CA VAL A 120 14.39 3.24 -14.39
C VAL A 120 13.26 2.56 -13.61
N PRO A 121 13.53 2.01 -12.39
CA PRO A 121 12.53 1.46 -11.50
C PRO A 121 11.49 2.49 -11.05
N VAL A 122 10.32 2.01 -10.66
CA VAL A 122 9.18 2.86 -10.28
C VAL A 122 8.60 2.41 -8.93
N MET A 123 8.29 3.36 -8.07
CA MET A 123 7.34 3.17 -6.97
C MET A 123 6.19 4.16 -7.16
N MET A 124 4.96 3.66 -7.15
CA MET A 124 3.78 4.48 -7.46
C MET A 124 2.73 4.37 -6.38
N GLU A 125 1.83 5.35 -6.37
CA GLU A 125 0.63 5.32 -5.54
C GLU A 125 -0.36 4.24 -6.02
N LYS A 126 -1.20 3.82 -5.11
CA LYS A 126 -2.29 2.86 -5.35
C LYS A 126 -3.46 3.50 -6.12
N PRO A 127 -4.27 2.72 -6.83
CA PRO A 127 -4.01 1.34 -7.30
C PRO A 127 -3.04 1.33 -8.50
N LEU A 128 -2.57 0.14 -8.89
CA LEU A 128 -1.62 -0.04 -9.99
C LEU A 128 -2.08 0.60 -11.30
N SER A 129 -3.36 0.45 -11.66
CA SER A 129 -3.94 1.02 -12.88
C SER A 129 -5.47 0.98 -12.88
N VAL A 130 -6.09 1.66 -13.85
CA VAL A 130 -7.55 1.78 -13.99
C VAL A 130 -8.20 0.57 -14.67
N SER A 131 -7.43 -0.37 -15.22
CA SER A 131 -7.94 -1.57 -15.89
C SER A 131 -6.95 -2.73 -15.83
N TYR A 132 -7.47 -3.96 -15.92
CA TYR A 132 -6.63 -5.17 -15.98
C TYR A 132 -5.75 -5.18 -17.24
N GLU A 133 -6.22 -4.63 -18.36
CA GLU A 133 -5.42 -4.48 -19.59
C GLU A 133 -4.17 -3.61 -19.34
N ASP A 134 -4.35 -2.47 -18.67
CA ASP A 134 -3.23 -1.58 -18.32
C ASP A 134 -2.27 -2.24 -17.32
N ALA A 135 -2.78 -2.96 -16.32
CA ALA A 135 -1.95 -3.72 -15.38
C ALA A 135 -1.08 -4.75 -16.12
N GLN A 136 -1.65 -5.47 -17.09
CA GLN A 136 -0.90 -6.41 -17.92
C GLN A 136 0.13 -5.70 -18.82
N ALA A 137 -0.18 -4.51 -19.35
CA ALA A 137 0.76 -3.71 -20.14
C ALA A 137 1.94 -3.24 -19.28
N ILE A 138 1.66 -2.77 -18.06
CA ILE A 138 2.69 -2.43 -17.05
C ILE A 138 3.58 -3.63 -16.77
N ALA A 139 2.99 -4.81 -16.50
CA ALA A 139 3.75 -6.02 -16.21
C ALA A 139 4.67 -6.44 -17.39
N ARG A 140 4.16 -6.34 -18.63
CA ARG A 140 4.98 -6.62 -19.82
C ARG A 140 6.13 -5.62 -20.00
N ALA A 141 5.86 -4.32 -19.81
CA ALA A 141 6.89 -3.28 -19.93
C ALA A 141 7.98 -3.46 -18.87
N ALA A 142 7.58 -3.65 -17.61
CA ALA A 142 8.50 -3.88 -16.49
C ALA A 142 9.35 -5.15 -16.68
N GLY A 143 8.73 -6.27 -17.08
CA GLY A 143 9.40 -7.54 -17.33
C GLY A 143 10.39 -7.45 -18.49
N SER A 144 10.03 -6.79 -19.58
CA SER A 144 10.91 -6.61 -20.76
C SER A 144 12.12 -5.74 -20.43
N ALA A 145 11.94 -4.69 -19.64
CA ALA A 145 13.01 -3.78 -19.21
C ALA A 145 13.77 -4.29 -17.97
N LYS A 146 13.26 -5.33 -17.30
CA LYS A 146 13.78 -5.87 -16.03
C LYS A 146 13.86 -4.82 -14.92
N ILE A 147 12.89 -3.93 -14.86
CA ILE A 147 12.78 -2.94 -13.79
C ILE A 147 11.82 -3.40 -12.69
N GLN A 148 12.06 -2.93 -11.47
CA GLN A 148 11.10 -3.06 -10.37
C GLN A 148 9.98 -2.05 -10.53
N VAL A 149 8.73 -2.51 -10.35
CA VAL A 149 7.55 -1.66 -10.21
C VAL A 149 6.89 -2.04 -8.89
N LEU A 150 6.83 -1.09 -7.97
CA LEU A 150 6.29 -1.26 -6.63
C LEU A 150 5.07 -0.36 -6.47
N VAL A 151 4.03 -0.86 -5.81
CA VAL A 151 2.82 -0.08 -5.49
C VAL A 151 2.82 0.22 -3.99
N ASN A 152 2.61 1.47 -3.65
CA ASN A 152 2.66 1.96 -2.27
C ASN A 152 1.26 2.05 -1.68
N TYR A 153 0.93 1.16 -0.76
CA TYR A 153 -0.27 1.24 0.06
C TYR A 153 0.09 1.68 1.47
N GLU A 154 -0.68 2.57 2.06
CA GLU A 154 -0.52 2.93 3.47
C GLU A 154 -0.60 1.70 4.39
N THR A 155 -1.53 0.80 4.09
CA THR A 155 -1.77 -0.43 4.87
C THR A 155 -0.64 -1.45 4.81
N SER A 156 0.28 -1.35 3.83
CA SER A 156 1.48 -2.18 3.77
C SER A 156 2.42 -1.93 4.95
N TRP A 157 2.34 -0.75 5.56
CA TRP A 157 3.18 -0.33 6.68
C TRP A 157 2.49 -0.47 8.05
N TYR A 158 1.30 -1.10 8.08
CA TYR A 158 0.56 -1.34 9.32
C TYR A 158 1.05 -2.60 10.00
N ARG A 159 1.68 -2.47 11.18
CA ARG A 159 2.16 -3.61 11.96
C ARG A 159 1.05 -4.58 12.37
N SER A 160 -0.18 -4.10 12.50
CA SER A 160 -1.36 -4.92 12.77
C SER A 160 -1.63 -5.92 11.66
N ASN A 161 -1.50 -5.51 10.39
CA ASN A 161 -1.68 -6.38 9.22
C ASN A 161 -0.59 -7.45 9.16
N HIS A 162 0.67 -7.08 9.40
CA HIS A 162 1.78 -8.04 9.46
C HIS A 162 1.59 -9.07 10.58
N ALA A 163 1.19 -8.61 11.78
CA ALA A 163 0.90 -9.52 12.88
C ALA A 163 -0.26 -10.45 12.59
N ALA A 164 -1.31 -9.97 11.92
CA ALA A 164 -2.42 -10.81 11.48
C ALA A 164 -1.96 -11.85 10.45
N TYR A 165 -1.14 -11.46 9.49
CA TYR A 165 -0.56 -12.36 8.49
C TYR A 165 0.29 -13.46 9.15
N ASP A 166 1.16 -13.11 10.09
CA ASP A 166 2.01 -14.08 10.81
C ASP A 166 1.17 -15.11 11.58
N LEU A 167 0.09 -14.67 12.22
CA LEU A 167 -0.84 -15.58 12.90
C LEU A 167 -1.62 -16.50 11.95
N VAL A 168 -1.94 -16.02 10.75
CA VAL A 168 -2.50 -16.83 9.67
C VAL A 168 -1.47 -17.85 9.19
N ARG A 169 -0.26 -17.40 8.89
CA ARG A 169 0.82 -18.25 8.35
C ARG A 169 1.31 -19.31 9.33
N SER A 170 1.32 -19.00 10.63
CA SER A 170 1.63 -19.98 11.68
C SER A 170 0.53 -21.01 11.93
N GLY A 171 -0.64 -20.84 11.29
CA GLY A 171 -1.79 -21.72 11.48
C GLY A 171 -2.52 -21.52 12.82
N THR A 172 -2.24 -20.44 13.55
CA THR A 172 -2.82 -20.17 14.89
C THR A 172 -4.36 -20.18 14.87
N ILE A 173 -4.97 -19.64 13.82
CA ILE A 173 -6.44 -19.63 13.66
C ILE A 173 -6.96 -20.72 12.73
N GLY A 174 -6.08 -21.60 12.24
CA GLY A 174 -6.41 -22.60 11.19
C GLY A 174 -6.63 -21.96 9.83
N ASP A 175 -7.14 -22.77 8.87
CA ASP A 175 -7.42 -22.28 7.51
C ASP A 175 -8.39 -21.10 7.53
N ILE A 176 -8.13 -20.07 6.72
CA ILE A 176 -9.03 -18.94 6.53
C ILE A 176 -10.38 -19.42 5.99
N ARG A 177 -11.47 -18.91 6.55
CA ARG A 177 -12.85 -19.17 6.13
C ARG A 177 -13.54 -17.91 5.64
N LYS A 178 -13.32 -16.79 6.34
CA LYS A 178 -13.91 -15.50 6.00
C LYS A 178 -12.95 -14.37 6.32
N VAL A 179 -12.94 -13.37 5.45
CA VAL A 179 -12.27 -12.08 5.70
C VAL A 179 -13.28 -10.97 5.45
N VAL A 180 -13.32 -9.96 6.30
CA VAL A 180 -14.05 -8.72 6.07
C VAL A 180 -13.05 -7.57 6.17
N VAL A 181 -13.01 -6.72 5.17
CA VAL A 181 -12.12 -5.54 5.14
C VAL A 181 -12.98 -4.29 5.04
N HIS A 182 -12.67 -3.29 5.85
CA HIS A 182 -13.36 -2.01 5.88
C HIS A 182 -12.33 -0.92 5.58
N ASP A 183 -12.46 -0.30 4.41
CA ASP A 183 -11.57 0.78 3.98
C ASP A 183 -12.39 1.98 3.52
N GLY A 184 -12.02 3.15 4.00
CA GLY A 184 -12.69 4.37 3.61
C GLY A 184 -12.62 5.49 4.64
N HIS A 185 -13.33 6.54 4.31
CA HIS A 185 -13.49 7.74 5.13
C HIS A 185 -14.81 8.45 4.75
N GLU A 186 -15.01 9.67 5.22
CA GLU A 186 -16.23 10.47 4.99
C GLU A 186 -16.44 10.85 3.52
N GLY A 187 -15.39 10.85 2.73
CA GLY A 187 -15.34 11.23 1.32
C GLY A 187 -14.25 12.26 1.02
N PRO A 188 -13.67 12.27 -0.19
CA PRO A 188 -12.55 13.16 -0.51
C PRO A 188 -12.93 14.64 -0.44
N ASN A 189 -14.16 15.01 -0.81
CA ASN A 189 -14.63 16.38 -0.69
C ASN A 189 -14.80 16.78 0.77
N GLU A 190 -15.36 15.89 1.60
CA GLU A 190 -15.64 16.12 3.01
C GLU A 190 -14.38 16.24 3.86
N ILE A 191 -13.32 15.52 3.51
CA ILE A 191 -12.01 15.66 4.17
C ILE A 191 -11.12 16.73 3.55
N HIS A 192 -11.68 17.51 2.59
CA HIS A 192 -11.02 18.67 1.97
C HIS A 192 -9.67 18.35 1.28
N VAL A 193 -9.64 17.29 0.46
CA VAL A 193 -8.46 17.02 -0.38
C VAL A 193 -8.23 18.18 -1.37
N GLY A 194 -7.00 18.31 -1.88
CA GLY A 194 -6.67 19.34 -2.87
C GLY A 194 -7.53 19.25 -4.13
N PRO A 195 -7.86 20.38 -4.77
CA PRO A 195 -8.74 20.41 -5.93
C PRO A 195 -8.20 19.61 -7.12
N GLU A 196 -6.88 19.59 -7.31
CA GLU A 196 -6.21 18.80 -8.33
C GLU A 196 -6.39 17.30 -8.11
N PHE A 197 -6.37 16.84 -6.85
CA PHE A 197 -6.61 15.45 -6.48
C PHE A 197 -8.08 15.09 -6.65
N LEU A 198 -8.98 15.93 -6.13
CA LEU A 198 -10.43 15.71 -6.22
C LEU A 198 -10.89 15.60 -7.68
N ALA A 199 -10.35 16.43 -8.57
CA ALA A 199 -10.74 16.49 -9.97
C ALA A 199 -10.56 15.15 -10.71
N TRP A 200 -9.42 14.48 -10.53
CA TRP A 200 -9.20 13.19 -11.19
C TRP A 200 -9.77 12.00 -10.39
N LEU A 201 -9.79 12.08 -9.05
CA LEU A 201 -10.30 11.01 -8.21
C LEU A 201 -11.81 10.76 -8.42
N THR A 202 -12.55 11.82 -8.75
CA THR A 202 -13.99 11.76 -9.04
C THR A 202 -14.32 11.63 -10.55
N ASP A 203 -13.30 11.43 -11.39
CA ASP A 203 -13.47 11.12 -12.81
C ASP A 203 -13.33 9.60 -13.03
N PRO A 204 -14.38 8.89 -13.52
CA PRO A 204 -14.35 7.44 -13.69
C PRO A 204 -13.32 6.96 -14.72
N LYS A 205 -12.87 7.83 -15.64
CA LYS A 205 -11.80 7.51 -16.59
C LYS A 205 -10.42 7.59 -15.91
N LEU A 206 -10.22 8.60 -15.07
CA LEU A 206 -8.90 8.88 -14.49
C LEU A 206 -8.62 8.06 -13.23
N ASN A 207 -9.66 7.67 -12.48
CA ASN A 207 -9.55 6.81 -11.30
C ASN A 207 -9.95 5.34 -11.56
N GLY A 208 -10.74 5.07 -12.61
CA GLY A 208 -11.29 3.74 -12.93
C GLY A 208 -12.71 3.52 -12.41
N ALA A 209 -13.07 4.12 -11.28
CA ALA A 209 -14.39 4.21 -10.65
C ALA A 209 -14.29 5.27 -9.53
N GLY A 210 -15.19 5.25 -8.54
CA GLY A 210 -15.10 6.04 -7.32
C GLY A 210 -14.47 5.27 -6.16
N ALA A 211 -15.23 5.14 -5.06
CA ALA A 211 -14.80 4.41 -3.85
C ALA A 211 -14.38 2.97 -4.16
N LEU A 212 -15.00 2.33 -5.15
CA LEU A 212 -14.67 0.98 -5.57
C LEU A 212 -13.18 0.82 -5.89
N PHE A 213 -12.58 1.74 -6.66
CA PHE A 213 -11.15 1.68 -7.00
C PHE A 213 -10.29 2.29 -5.89
N ASP A 214 -10.70 3.45 -5.35
CA ASP A 214 -9.92 4.18 -4.35
C ASP A 214 -9.67 3.36 -3.08
N PHE A 215 -10.71 2.69 -2.56
CA PHE A 215 -10.63 1.90 -1.33
C PHE A 215 -10.74 0.39 -1.53
N GLY A 216 -11.42 -0.07 -2.57
CA GLY A 216 -11.50 -1.51 -2.86
C GLY A 216 -10.14 -2.14 -3.13
N CYS A 217 -9.16 -1.35 -3.59
CA CYS A 217 -7.80 -1.83 -3.83
C CYS A 217 -7.09 -2.29 -2.55
N TYR A 218 -7.32 -1.64 -1.41
CA TYR A 218 -6.74 -2.02 -0.13
C TYR A 218 -7.20 -3.41 0.32
N GLY A 219 -8.53 -3.64 0.29
CA GLY A 219 -9.07 -4.94 0.64
C GLY A 219 -8.67 -6.04 -0.32
N ALA A 220 -8.60 -5.74 -1.63
CA ALA A 220 -8.15 -6.70 -2.65
C ALA A 220 -6.67 -7.07 -2.47
N ASP A 221 -5.82 -6.11 -2.10
CA ASP A 221 -4.39 -6.32 -1.83
C ASP A 221 -4.19 -7.19 -0.58
N LEU A 222 -4.80 -6.81 0.56
CA LEU A 222 -4.74 -7.57 1.80
C LEU A 222 -5.25 -9.01 1.62
N MET A 223 -6.36 -9.19 0.89
CA MET A 223 -6.90 -10.53 0.64
C MET A 223 -6.00 -11.36 -0.26
N THR A 224 -5.43 -10.77 -1.33
CA THR A 224 -4.49 -11.45 -2.22
C THR A 224 -3.26 -11.90 -1.45
N TRP A 225 -2.73 -11.05 -0.58
CA TRP A 225 -1.61 -11.38 0.30
C TRP A 225 -1.93 -12.51 1.28
N LEU A 226 -3.05 -12.43 2.01
CA LEU A 226 -3.50 -13.47 2.95
C LEU A 226 -3.70 -14.83 2.25
N MET A 227 -4.16 -14.83 1.00
CA MET A 227 -4.36 -16.01 0.18
C MET A 227 -3.09 -16.44 -0.57
N ASN A 228 -1.91 -15.84 -0.26
CA ASN A 228 -0.63 -16.18 -0.85
C ASN A 228 -0.61 -16.09 -2.39
N GLY A 229 -1.18 -15.03 -2.93
CA GLY A 229 -1.26 -14.79 -4.37
C GLY A 229 -2.33 -15.61 -5.11
N GLN A 230 -3.18 -16.35 -4.40
CA GLN A 230 -4.28 -17.06 -5.04
C GLN A 230 -5.34 -16.07 -5.55
N ARG A 231 -5.73 -16.22 -6.81
CA ARG A 231 -6.83 -15.47 -7.40
C ARG A 231 -8.19 -16.00 -6.89
N PRO A 232 -9.18 -15.13 -6.66
CA PRO A 232 -10.52 -15.59 -6.37
C PRO A 232 -11.12 -16.32 -7.58
N LEU A 233 -12.05 -17.23 -7.32
CA LEU A 233 -12.81 -17.93 -8.38
C LEU A 233 -13.86 -17.00 -8.99
N THR A 234 -14.50 -16.19 -8.14
CA THR A 234 -15.54 -15.25 -8.58
C THR A 234 -15.45 -13.92 -7.85
N VAL A 235 -15.92 -12.89 -8.52
CA VAL A 235 -16.06 -11.53 -7.99
C VAL A 235 -17.50 -11.08 -8.23
N THR A 236 -18.18 -10.65 -7.16
CA THR A 236 -19.49 -10.00 -7.21
C THR A 236 -19.40 -8.65 -6.53
N ALA A 237 -19.96 -7.61 -7.13
CA ALA A 237 -19.94 -6.29 -6.51
C ALA A 237 -21.26 -5.54 -6.68
N VAL A 238 -21.56 -4.69 -5.70
CA VAL A 238 -22.63 -3.70 -5.74
C VAL A 238 -22.00 -2.33 -5.46
N THR A 239 -22.34 -1.34 -6.27
CA THR A 239 -21.95 0.06 -6.07
C THR A 239 -23.17 0.95 -5.95
N GLN A 240 -23.04 2.05 -5.23
CA GLN A 240 -24.09 3.07 -5.07
C GLN A 240 -23.49 4.47 -5.14
N GLN A 241 -24.34 5.43 -5.49
CA GLN A 241 -24.12 6.86 -5.28
C GLN A 241 -25.08 7.31 -4.16
N ILE A 242 -24.58 7.37 -2.93
CA ILE A 242 -25.35 7.83 -1.78
C ILE A 242 -25.40 9.37 -1.74
N LYS A 243 -24.32 10.00 -2.26
CA LYS A 243 -24.16 11.46 -2.35
C LYS A 243 -24.04 11.92 -3.82
N PRO A 244 -25.07 11.71 -4.68
CA PRO A 244 -25.00 12.04 -6.11
C PRO A 244 -24.79 13.51 -6.40
N ASP A 245 -25.20 14.40 -5.49
CA ASP A 245 -24.99 15.85 -5.60
C ASP A 245 -23.51 16.25 -5.42
N ILE A 246 -22.72 15.41 -4.73
CA ILE A 246 -21.30 15.63 -4.47
C ILE A 246 -20.45 14.84 -5.46
N TYR A 247 -20.82 13.60 -5.73
CA TYR A 247 -20.09 12.67 -6.64
C TYR A 247 -21.00 12.22 -7.80
N PRO A 248 -21.30 13.11 -8.76
CA PRO A 248 -22.31 12.82 -9.81
C PRO A 248 -21.86 11.77 -10.84
N HIS A 249 -20.58 11.46 -10.92
CA HIS A 249 -20.02 10.63 -12.00
C HIS A 249 -19.43 9.29 -11.55
N VAL A 250 -19.29 9.09 -10.23
CA VAL A 250 -18.65 7.89 -9.67
C VAL A 250 -19.46 7.36 -8.49
N ASP A 251 -19.23 6.10 -8.14
CA ASP A 251 -19.71 5.49 -6.90
C ASP A 251 -19.01 6.09 -5.69
N ASP A 252 -19.74 6.26 -4.61
CA ASP A 252 -19.19 6.63 -3.30
C ASP A 252 -19.33 5.52 -2.26
N GLU A 253 -19.96 4.40 -2.65
CA GLU A 253 -20.15 3.20 -1.84
C GLU A 253 -19.98 1.95 -2.69
N ALA A 254 -19.19 0.97 -2.20
CA ALA A 254 -19.01 -0.31 -2.86
C ALA A 254 -18.85 -1.45 -1.87
N THR A 255 -19.51 -2.58 -2.16
CA THR A 255 -19.26 -3.87 -1.50
C THR A 255 -18.84 -4.89 -2.54
N ILE A 256 -17.67 -5.51 -2.35
CA ILE A 256 -17.12 -6.54 -3.22
C ILE A 256 -17.09 -7.86 -2.47
N VAL A 257 -17.62 -8.92 -3.06
CA VAL A 257 -17.57 -10.29 -2.53
C VAL A 257 -16.64 -11.12 -3.41
N LEU A 258 -15.59 -11.68 -2.81
CA LEU A 258 -14.65 -12.60 -3.44
C LEU A 258 -14.92 -14.03 -2.95
N THR A 259 -14.99 -15.00 -3.86
CA THR A 259 -15.08 -16.41 -3.47
C THR A 259 -13.82 -17.17 -3.85
N TYR A 260 -13.34 -17.97 -2.93
CA TYR A 260 -12.22 -18.91 -3.12
C TYR A 260 -12.74 -20.34 -2.88
N ALA A 261 -11.97 -21.36 -3.19
CA ALA A 261 -12.38 -22.75 -3.00
C ALA A 261 -12.82 -23.09 -1.55
N LYS A 262 -12.23 -22.42 -0.55
CA LYS A 262 -12.50 -22.70 0.87
C LYS A 262 -12.69 -21.45 1.73
N ALA A 263 -12.70 -20.27 1.12
CA ALA A 263 -12.83 -18.98 1.81
C ALA A 263 -13.71 -18.01 1.02
N GLN A 264 -14.21 -17.01 1.71
CA GLN A 264 -14.93 -15.87 1.15
C GLN A 264 -14.41 -14.58 1.77
N ALA A 265 -14.29 -13.52 0.98
CA ALA A 265 -14.01 -12.18 1.48
C ALA A 265 -15.15 -11.21 1.13
N ILE A 266 -15.35 -10.24 2.01
CA ILE A 266 -16.21 -9.07 1.82
C ILE A 266 -15.33 -7.85 1.98
N LEU A 267 -15.22 -7.03 0.93
CA LEU A 267 -14.46 -5.80 0.93
C LEU A 267 -15.46 -4.64 0.87
N GLN A 268 -15.42 -3.76 1.86
CA GLN A 268 -16.30 -2.60 1.96
C GLN A 268 -15.47 -1.35 1.72
N ALA A 269 -15.62 -0.79 0.54
CA ALA A 269 -14.95 0.43 0.08
C ALA A 269 -15.94 1.59 0.12
N SER A 270 -15.67 2.63 0.89
CA SER A 270 -16.70 3.64 1.17
C SER A 270 -16.13 5.04 1.36
N TRP A 271 -16.82 6.02 0.78
CA TRP A 271 -16.67 7.44 1.08
C TRP A 271 -17.81 7.93 2.01
N ASN A 272 -18.48 7.00 2.75
CA ASN A 272 -19.60 7.29 3.61
C ASN A 272 -19.40 6.83 5.07
N TRP A 273 -18.19 6.41 5.44
CA TRP A 273 -17.87 6.16 6.83
C TRP A 273 -17.89 7.49 7.61
N PRO A 274 -18.39 7.53 8.86
CA PRO A 274 -18.42 8.76 9.67
C PRO A 274 -17.02 9.14 10.22
N PHE A 275 -16.01 8.32 9.94
CA PHE A 275 -14.61 8.50 10.31
C PHE A 275 -13.74 7.57 9.44
N SER A 276 -12.46 7.87 9.34
CA SER A 276 -11.53 7.03 8.59
C SER A 276 -11.42 5.62 9.18
N ARG A 277 -11.55 4.61 8.32
CA ARG A 277 -11.39 3.18 8.65
C ARG A 277 -10.44 2.51 7.67
N LYS A 278 -9.51 1.71 8.21
CA LYS A 278 -8.65 0.77 7.49
C LYS A 278 -8.38 -0.39 8.43
N ASP A 279 -9.36 -1.29 8.55
CA ASP A 279 -9.35 -2.42 9.47
C ASP A 279 -9.81 -3.71 8.78
N MET A 280 -9.38 -4.83 9.31
CA MET A 280 -9.65 -6.15 8.75
C MET A 280 -10.02 -7.14 9.84
N GLU A 281 -11.00 -8.00 9.54
CA GLU A 281 -11.41 -9.13 10.36
C GLU A 281 -11.07 -10.43 9.61
N VAL A 282 -10.27 -11.31 10.21
CA VAL A 282 -9.91 -12.61 9.65
C VAL A 282 -10.46 -13.72 10.52
N TYR A 283 -11.32 -14.55 9.97
CA TYR A 283 -11.92 -15.69 10.64
C TYR A 283 -11.37 -16.99 10.05
N GLY A 284 -10.61 -17.71 10.86
CA GLY A 284 -10.11 -19.04 10.54
C GLY A 284 -11.02 -20.15 11.07
N ARG A 285 -10.59 -21.38 10.87
CA ARG A 285 -11.34 -22.56 11.36
C ARG A 285 -11.38 -22.66 12.90
N THR A 286 -10.38 -22.14 13.58
CA THR A 286 -10.18 -22.30 15.03
C THR A 286 -9.93 -21.00 15.78
N GLY A 287 -10.16 -19.84 15.16
CA GLY A 287 -9.97 -18.54 15.82
C GLY A 287 -10.24 -17.38 14.90
N SER A 288 -10.11 -16.17 15.44
CA SER A 288 -10.25 -14.93 14.68
C SER A 288 -9.20 -13.90 15.09
N ILE A 289 -8.91 -13.00 14.16
CA ILE A 289 -8.01 -11.86 14.33
C ILE A 289 -8.73 -10.64 13.78
N ILE A 290 -8.71 -9.53 14.52
CA ILE A 290 -9.20 -8.24 14.06
C ILE A 290 -8.04 -7.26 14.14
N THR A 291 -7.68 -6.61 13.04
CA THR A 291 -6.77 -5.48 13.06
C THR A 291 -7.52 -4.23 13.53
N ILE A 292 -6.95 -3.50 14.47
CA ILE A 292 -7.54 -2.27 15.02
C ILE A 292 -6.61 -1.13 14.64
N ALA A 293 -6.92 -0.45 13.56
CA ALA A 293 -6.05 0.55 12.97
C ALA A 293 -4.61 0.02 12.71
N ALA A 294 -3.62 0.92 12.58
CA ALA A 294 -2.26 0.56 12.16
C ALA A 294 -1.48 -0.32 13.15
N ASN A 295 -1.84 -0.30 14.44
CA ASN A 295 -0.94 -0.79 15.47
C ASN A 295 -1.44 -1.98 16.27
N ASP A 296 -2.74 -2.10 16.48
CA ASP A 296 -3.30 -3.02 17.45
C ASP A 296 -4.07 -4.16 16.78
N ILE A 297 -4.04 -5.33 17.41
CA ILE A 297 -4.81 -6.50 17.01
C ILE A 297 -5.60 -7.04 18.19
N SER A 298 -6.76 -7.61 17.87
CA SER A 298 -7.58 -8.38 18.78
C SER A 298 -7.61 -9.82 18.30
N VAL A 299 -7.23 -10.78 19.15
CA VAL A 299 -7.16 -12.21 18.79
C VAL A 299 -8.08 -12.98 19.71
N ARG A 300 -8.87 -13.89 19.13
CA ARG A 300 -9.71 -14.83 19.89
C ARG A 300 -9.43 -16.24 19.44
N LEU A 301 -9.00 -17.09 20.37
CA LEU A 301 -8.72 -18.51 20.13
C LEU A 301 -9.83 -19.41 20.72
N PRO A 302 -9.87 -20.71 20.38
CA PRO A 302 -10.81 -21.66 20.96
C PRO A 302 -10.68 -21.64 22.50
N HIS A 303 -11.81 -21.75 23.16
CA HIS A 303 -11.92 -21.75 24.64
C HIS A 303 -11.70 -20.38 25.33
N GLU A 304 -11.35 -19.33 24.60
CA GLU A 304 -11.34 -17.99 25.14
C GLU A 304 -12.73 -17.37 25.12
N SER A 305 -13.20 -16.88 26.27
CA SER A 305 -14.52 -16.23 26.38
C SER A 305 -14.52 -14.83 25.78
N GLN A 306 -13.38 -14.15 25.81
CA GLN A 306 -13.17 -12.80 25.28
C GLN A 306 -11.92 -12.73 24.41
N PRO A 307 -11.87 -11.87 23.40
CA PRO A 307 -10.67 -11.64 22.62
C PRO A 307 -9.61 -10.91 23.47
N GLY A 308 -8.34 -11.27 23.28
CA GLY A 308 -7.20 -10.53 23.81
C GLY A 308 -6.76 -9.43 22.84
N THR A 309 -6.72 -8.18 23.31
CA THR A 309 -6.20 -7.05 22.51
C THR A 309 -4.76 -6.76 22.89
N ARG A 310 -3.91 -6.52 21.88
CA ARG A 310 -2.49 -6.18 22.08
C ARG A 310 -1.97 -5.31 20.93
N THR A 311 -0.96 -4.51 21.25
CA THR A 311 -0.17 -3.81 20.24
C THR A 311 0.75 -4.81 19.52
N ALA A 312 0.74 -4.78 18.18
CA ALA A 312 1.61 -5.61 17.35
C ALA A 312 3.08 -5.19 17.46
N ALA A 313 3.99 -6.14 17.33
CA ALA A 313 5.41 -5.85 17.27
C ALA A 313 5.75 -4.91 16.10
N PRO A 314 6.77 -4.04 16.24
CA PRO A 314 7.24 -3.23 15.11
C PRO A 314 7.64 -4.11 13.93
N ILE A 315 7.35 -3.64 12.71
CA ILE A 315 7.85 -4.27 11.50
C ILE A 315 9.36 -4.03 11.44
N PRO A 316 10.18 -5.06 11.17
CA PRO A 316 11.63 -4.87 11.10
C PRO A 316 12.01 -4.09 9.82
N ALA A 317 13.02 -3.23 9.93
CA ALA A 317 13.62 -2.62 8.75
C ALA A 317 14.17 -3.71 7.79
N PRO A 318 14.12 -3.50 6.48
CA PRO A 318 13.68 -2.29 5.78
C PRO A 318 12.17 -2.23 5.49
N TYR A 319 11.35 -3.12 6.03
CA TYR A 319 9.94 -3.28 5.69
C TYR A 319 8.98 -2.41 6.53
N ASP A 320 9.51 -1.45 7.25
CA ASP A 320 8.79 -0.55 8.16
C ASP A 320 8.50 0.86 7.59
N ASP A 321 9.08 1.18 6.43
CA ASP A 321 8.95 2.46 5.76
C ASP A 321 9.12 2.32 4.24
N SER A 322 8.27 2.98 3.46
CA SER A 322 8.23 2.82 2.00
C SER A 322 9.53 3.21 1.29
N LEU A 323 10.19 4.27 1.72
CA LEU A 323 11.41 4.75 1.08
C LEU A 323 12.65 3.95 1.50
N THR A 324 12.72 3.56 2.77
CA THR A 324 13.74 2.62 3.25
C THR A 324 13.62 1.29 2.53
N TYR A 325 12.40 0.80 2.35
CA TYR A 325 12.11 -0.40 1.58
C TYR A 325 12.48 -0.27 0.10
N LEU A 326 12.06 0.81 -0.59
CA LEU A 326 12.45 1.08 -1.97
C LEU A 326 13.97 1.03 -2.14
N ARG A 327 14.70 1.72 -1.25
CA ARG A 327 16.16 1.75 -1.25
C ARG A 327 16.75 0.34 -1.09
N ALA A 328 16.23 -0.45 -0.15
CA ALA A 328 16.70 -1.82 0.08
C ALA A 328 16.43 -2.74 -1.13
N VAL A 329 15.28 -2.62 -1.77
CA VAL A 329 14.96 -3.39 -2.99
C VAL A 329 15.92 -3.03 -4.12
N LEU A 330 16.22 -1.75 -4.31
CA LEU A 330 17.02 -1.29 -5.44
C LEU A 330 18.54 -1.43 -5.23
N LEU A 331 19.03 -1.27 -4.00
CA LEU A 331 20.46 -1.20 -3.72
C LEU A 331 21.00 -2.41 -2.94
N ASP A 332 20.15 -3.09 -2.14
CA ASP A 332 20.57 -4.18 -1.27
C ASP A 332 20.07 -5.55 -1.73
N GLY A 333 19.31 -5.58 -2.82
CA GLY A 333 18.74 -6.82 -3.36
C GLY A 333 17.66 -7.43 -2.46
N ALA A 334 17.01 -6.62 -1.60
CA ALA A 334 15.84 -7.06 -0.86
C ALA A 334 14.75 -7.49 -1.83
N LYS A 335 14.10 -8.60 -1.53
CA LYS A 335 12.99 -9.05 -2.37
C LYS A 335 11.78 -8.14 -2.16
N PRO A 336 11.05 -7.80 -3.23
CA PRO A 336 9.77 -7.11 -3.10
C PRO A 336 8.84 -7.87 -2.13
N ASP A 337 8.27 -7.15 -1.18
CA ASP A 337 7.19 -7.67 -0.34
C ASP A 337 5.95 -7.92 -1.20
N ALA A 338 5.16 -8.94 -0.84
CA ALA A 338 4.01 -9.31 -1.63
C ALA A 338 2.98 -8.17 -1.76
N LEU A 339 2.75 -7.37 -0.69
CA LEU A 339 1.80 -6.24 -0.72
C LEU A 339 2.17 -5.18 -1.75
N SER A 340 3.46 -4.90 -1.92
CA SER A 340 3.94 -3.89 -2.88
C SER A 340 4.30 -4.48 -4.25
N SER A 341 4.33 -5.81 -4.40
CA SER A 341 4.82 -6.46 -5.62
C SER A 341 3.92 -6.25 -6.82
N LEU A 342 4.53 -6.18 -8.00
CA LEU A 342 3.79 -6.05 -9.26
C LEU A 342 2.84 -7.23 -9.48
N GLU A 343 3.27 -8.44 -9.14
CA GLU A 343 2.48 -9.66 -9.31
C GLU A 343 1.17 -9.62 -8.50
N THR A 344 1.24 -9.23 -7.23
CA THR A 344 0.05 -9.05 -6.40
C THR A 344 -0.85 -7.97 -6.96
N ASN A 345 -0.28 -6.84 -7.37
CA ASN A 345 -1.05 -5.69 -7.83
C ASN A 345 -1.70 -5.88 -9.21
N VAL A 346 -1.17 -6.76 -10.05
CA VAL A 346 -1.88 -7.24 -11.26
C VAL A 346 -3.15 -8.00 -10.88
N ILE A 347 -3.10 -8.87 -9.86
CA ILE A 347 -4.27 -9.58 -9.36
C ILE A 347 -5.27 -8.62 -8.72
N VAL A 348 -4.79 -7.66 -7.93
CA VAL A 348 -5.62 -6.60 -7.33
C VAL A 348 -6.41 -5.86 -8.41
N THR A 349 -5.73 -5.42 -9.47
CA THR A 349 -6.39 -4.70 -10.56
C THR A 349 -7.37 -5.58 -11.33
N GLU A 350 -7.08 -6.87 -11.50
CA GLU A 350 -8.04 -7.82 -12.08
C GLU A 350 -9.30 -7.95 -11.23
N ILE A 351 -9.16 -8.00 -9.90
CA ILE A 351 -10.29 -8.03 -8.97
C ILE A 351 -11.13 -6.75 -9.09
N LEU A 352 -10.49 -5.58 -9.11
CA LEU A 352 -11.20 -4.29 -9.24
C LEU A 352 -11.93 -4.16 -10.57
N ASP A 353 -11.29 -4.54 -11.68
CA ASP A 353 -11.91 -4.53 -13.00
C ASP A 353 -13.09 -5.50 -13.10
N ALA A 354 -12.96 -6.69 -12.52
CA ALA A 354 -14.05 -7.66 -12.41
C ALA A 354 -15.18 -7.14 -11.51
N ALA A 355 -14.87 -6.46 -10.41
CA ALA A 355 -15.85 -5.84 -9.53
C ALA A 355 -16.63 -4.73 -10.25
N ARG A 356 -15.95 -3.86 -11.00
CA ARG A 356 -16.59 -2.83 -11.83
C ARG A 356 -17.53 -3.46 -12.86
N ARG A 357 -17.10 -4.51 -13.57
CA ARG A 357 -17.95 -5.26 -14.53
C ARG A 357 -19.13 -5.94 -13.84
N SER A 358 -18.93 -6.49 -12.65
CA SER A 358 -19.99 -7.10 -11.86
C SER A 358 -21.04 -6.06 -11.46
N ALA A 359 -20.63 -4.94 -10.91
CA ALA A 359 -21.54 -3.86 -10.50
C ALA A 359 -22.35 -3.32 -11.68
N SER A 360 -21.71 -3.08 -12.84
CA SER A 360 -22.38 -2.56 -14.02
C SER A 360 -23.35 -3.55 -14.68
N SER A 361 -23.09 -4.86 -14.61
CA SER A 361 -23.92 -5.90 -15.23
C SER A 361 -24.95 -6.53 -14.29
N GLY A 362 -24.81 -6.33 -12.97
CA GLY A 362 -25.58 -7.01 -11.93
C GLY A 362 -25.29 -8.53 -11.86
N ARG A 363 -24.15 -9.00 -12.40
CA ARG A 363 -23.80 -10.41 -12.49
C ARG A 363 -22.47 -10.71 -11.84
N THR A 364 -22.35 -11.89 -11.25
CA THR A 364 -21.07 -12.42 -10.79
C THR A 364 -20.13 -12.63 -11.98
N VAL A 365 -18.89 -12.17 -11.84
CA VAL A 365 -17.80 -12.40 -12.80
C VAL A 365 -16.99 -13.61 -12.34
N VAL A 366 -16.85 -14.61 -13.20
CA VAL A 366 -15.95 -15.76 -12.99
C VAL A 366 -14.58 -15.40 -13.51
N LEU A 367 -13.55 -15.51 -12.67
CA LEU A 367 -12.18 -15.31 -13.11
C LEU A 367 -11.62 -16.61 -13.71
N PRO A 368 -10.86 -16.52 -14.82
CA PRO A 368 -10.25 -17.70 -15.40
C PRO A 368 -9.24 -18.31 -14.42
N ALA A 369 -9.10 -19.63 -14.44
CA ALA A 369 -8.01 -20.30 -13.72
C ALA A 369 -6.67 -19.68 -14.15
N ALA A 370 -5.72 -19.61 -13.22
CA ALA A 370 -4.36 -19.20 -13.56
C ALA A 370 -3.82 -20.13 -14.67
N PRO A 371 -3.15 -19.59 -15.70
CA PRO A 371 -2.59 -20.37 -16.79
C PRO A 371 -1.54 -21.40 -16.33
#